data_7533c961fb27f5aa60f1a927a9ab4724
#
_entry.id   7533c961fb27f5aa60f1a927a9ab4724
#
_cell.length_a   1.000
_cell.length_b   1.000
_cell.length_c   1.000
_cell.angle_alpha   90.00
_cell.angle_beta   90.00
_cell.angle_gamma   90.00
#
_symmetry.space_group_name_H-M   'P 1'
#
loop_
_entity.id
_entity.type
_entity.pdbx_description
1 polymer ?
#
loop_
_entity_poly.entity_id
_entity_poly.type
_entity_poly.pdbx_seq_one_letter_code
_entity_poly.pdbx_strand_id
1 'polypeptide(L)'
;AERVLALTSSHFCAAERQFRTPLEYGAKRTPTAQWTATASGCCILGAQGDGPYITHVTCGRIVDWGITDANNMGAAMAPAAYDTLRAHFTATATDPEDYDLIVTGDLGLLGQQIVTDLFRQDGVDMTKNYTDCGLLLYHLEKQDMHAGGSGCGCSAAVFNGYLLRGLREGRWKRLLFAPTGALLSPTSSFQGESIPGICHAVALSAAKEGV
;
A
#
# COMPACT_ATOMS: atom_id res chain seq x y z
N ALA A 1 14.25 22.44 5.47
CA ALA A 1 14.41 21.87 6.82
C ALA A 1 15.50 20.81 6.78
N GLU A 2 16.39 20.76 7.77
CA GLU A 2 17.44 19.74 7.86
C GLU A 2 16.86 18.36 8.20
N ARG A 3 15.73 18.35 8.90
CA ARG A 3 15.00 17.15 9.30
C ARG A 3 13.50 17.35 9.16
N VAL A 4 12.79 16.29 8.75
CA VAL A 4 11.34 16.27 8.59
C VAL A 4 10.79 15.05 9.32
N LEU A 5 9.69 15.24 10.02
CA LEU A 5 8.94 14.17 10.64
C LEU A 5 7.84 13.70 9.67
N ALA A 6 7.93 12.47 9.20
CA ALA A 6 6.88 11.80 8.44
C ALA A 6 6.09 10.89 9.38
N LEU A 7 4.82 11.19 9.54
CA LEU A 7 3.98 10.47 10.51
C LEU A 7 2.58 10.29 9.93
N THR A 8 2.00 9.12 10.15
CA THR A 8 0.59 8.87 9.87
C THR A 8 0.01 7.85 10.84
N SER A 9 -1.32 7.88 11.00
CA SER A 9 -2.05 6.97 11.87
C SER A 9 -3.44 6.70 11.31
N SER A 10 -3.99 5.55 11.65
CA SER A 10 -5.39 5.21 11.42
C SER A 10 -6.00 4.59 12.66
N HIS A 11 -7.31 4.68 12.75
CA HIS A 11 -8.07 4.12 13.86
C HIS A 11 -9.39 3.55 13.37
N PHE A 12 -9.63 2.30 13.68
CA PHE A 12 -10.93 1.69 13.40
C PHE A 12 -11.98 2.26 14.36
N CYS A 13 -13.07 2.76 13.81
CA CYS A 13 -14.16 3.35 14.59
C CYS A 13 -15.54 2.88 14.12
N ALA A 14 -16.55 3.13 14.93
CA ALA A 14 -17.94 2.74 14.64
C ALA A 14 -18.47 3.41 13.36
N ALA A 15 -18.10 4.65 13.08
CA ALA A 15 -18.51 5.36 11.88
C ALA A 15 -17.96 4.69 10.61
N GLU A 16 -16.69 4.27 10.62
CA GLU A 16 -16.11 3.52 9.52
C GLU A 16 -16.80 2.18 9.30
N ARG A 17 -17.10 1.47 10.38
CA ARG A 17 -17.86 0.20 10.32
C ARG A 17 -19.22 0.38 9.65
N GLN A 18 -19.89 1.51 9.85
CA GLN A 18 -21.22 1.75 9.29
C GLN A 18 -21.23 1.85 7.77
N PHE A 19 -20.20 2.41 7.14
CA PHE A 19 -20.19 2.52 5.68
C PHE A 19 -19.34 1.48 4.96
N ARG A 20 -18.37 0.85 5.65
CA ARG A 20 -17.62 -0.30 5.10
C ARG A 20 -18.32 -1.65 5.29
N THR A 21 -19.06 -1.78 6.37
CA THR A 21 -19.85 -2.97 6.70
C THR A 21 -21.23 -2.51 7.19
N PRO A 22 -22.13 -2.17 6.26
CA PRO A 22 -23.48 -1.72 6.62
C PRO A 22 -24.17 -2.65 7.58
N LEU A 23 -24.98 -2.09 8.49
CA LEU A 23 -25.69 -2.85 9.54
C LEU A 23 -26.61 -3.92 8.97
N GLU A 24 -27.12 -3.72 7.76
CA GLU A 24 -27.98 -4.66 7.02
C GLU A 24 -27.30 -6.00 6.74
N TYR A 25 -25.99 -5.99 6.61
CA TYR A 25 -25.20 -7.20 6.43
C TYR A 25 -24.83 -7.87 7.76
N GLY A 26 -25.16 -7.24 8.89
CA GLY A 26 -24.89 -7.74 10.23
C GLY A 26 -23.39 -7.92 10.50
N ALA A 27 -23.02 -9.07 11.08
CA ALA A 27 -21.64 -9.41 11.35
C ALA A 27 -20.91 -10.04 10.13
N LYS A 28 -21.63 -10.29 9.03
CA LYS A 28 -21.02 -10.88 7.83
C LYS A 28 -20.17 -9.85 7.10
N ARG A 29 -18.91 -10.17 6.94
CA ARG A 29 -17.96 -9.41 6.11
C ARG A 29 -17.79 -10.12 4.78
N THR A 30 -17.67 -9.35 3.69
CA THR A 30 -17.39 -9.93 2.38
C THR A 30 -15.97 -10.51 2.35
N PRO A 31 -15.66 -11.46 1.46
CA PRO A 31 -14.29 -11.97 1.28
C PRO A 31 -13.29 -10.88 0.89
N THR A 32 -13.77 -9.79 0.29
CA THR A 32 -12.98 -8.62 -0.13
C THR A 32 -12.79 -7.58 0.98
N ALA A 33 -13.49 -7.75 2.13
CA ALA A 33 -13.42 -6.80 3.24
C ALA A 33 -12.02 -6.75 3.84
N GLN A 34 -11.57 -5.53 4.09
CA GLN A 34 -10.32 -5.24 4.79
C GLN A 34 -10.62 -4.64 6.17
N TRP A 35 -9.71 -4.83 7.09
CA TRP A 35 -9.82 -4.31 8.45
C TRP A 35 -8.90 -3.11 8.63
N THR A 36 -9.46 -1.94 8.93
CA THR A 36 -8.65 -0.77 9.23
C THR A 36 -7.83 -1.01 10.49
N ALA A 37 -6.53 -0.89 10.35
CA ALA A 37 -5.60 -1.02 11.47
C ALA A 37 -5.70 0.18 12.41
N THR A 38 -5.86 -0.06 13.70
CA THR A 38 -5.61 0.95 14.73
C THR A 38 -4.12 0.95 15.02
N ALA A 39 -3.41 1.79 14.28
CA ALA A 39 -1.95 1.81 14.28
C ALA A 39 -1.40 3.17 13.86
N SER A 40 -0.13 3.38 14.13
CA SER A 40 0.60 4.56 13.68
C SER A 40 2.05 4.19 13.33
N GLY A 41 2.67 5.02 12.52
CA GLY A 41 4.10 4.93 12.22
C GLY A 41 4.69 6.31 12.05
N CYS A 42 5.95 6.45 12.43
CA CYS A 42 6.67 7.70 12.38
C CYS A 42 8.13 7.45 12.03
N CYS A 43 8.66 8.24 11.11
CA CYS A 43 10.10 8.26 10.82
C CYS A 43 10.59 9.69 10.66
N ILE A 44 11.88 9.88 10.94
CA ILE A 44 12.58 11.14 10.72
C ILE A 44 13.37 11.01 9.41
N LEU A 45 13.12 11.92 8.48
CA LEU A 45 13.87 12.06 7.26
C LEU A 45 14.88 13.18 7.42
N GLY A 46 16.12 12.96 6.99
CA GLY A 46 17.19 13.94 7.04
C GLY A 46 17.98 13.95 5.72
N ALA A 47 18.62 15.07 5.42
CA ALA A 47 19.49 15.18 4.25
C ALA A 47 20.79 14.39 4.40
N GLN A 48 21.16 14.02 5.63
CA GLN A 48 22.36 13.26 5.99
C GLN A 48 22.03 12.20 7.05
N GLY A 49 22.74 11.08 7.03
CA GLY A 49 22.59 9.98 7.97
C GLY A 49 23.23 8.70 7.47
N ASP A 50 23.12 7.66 8.28
CA ASP A 50 23.71 6.34 8.01
C ASP A 50 22.73 5.38 7.29
N GLY A 51 21.65 5.92 6.72
CA GLY A 51 20.65 5.17 5.96
C GLY A 51 19.56 4.50 6.82
N PRO A 52 18.67 3.73 6.21
CA PRO A 52 18.49 3.54 4.77
C PRO A 52 18.20 4.83 4.00
N TYR A 53 18.54 4.83 2.74
CA TYR A 53 18.48 6.01 1.88
C TYR A 53 17.28 5.94 0.94
N ILE A 54 16.60 7.07 0.73
CA ILE A 54 15.65 7.24 -0.37
C ILE A 54 16.46 7.53 -1.63
N THR A 55 16.33 6.68 -2.65
CA THR A 55 17.05 6.82 -3.92
C THR A 55 16.18 7.47 -4.99
N HIS A 56 14.91 7.11 -5.06
CA HIS A 56 13.96 7.64 -6.03
C HIS A 56 12.59 7.85 -5.41
N VAL A 57 11.86 8.83 -5.92
CA VAL A 57 10.45 9.08 -5.57
C VAL A 57 9.66 9.24 -6.85
N THR A 58 8.56 8.51 -6.98
CA THR A 58 7.62 8.63 -8.09
C THR A 58 6.28 9.12 -7.55
N CYS A 59 5.92 10.35 -7.94
CA CYS A 59 4.59 10.89 -7.64
C CYS A 59 3.59 10.29 -8.61
N GLY A 60 2.66 9.49 -8.11
CA GLY A 60 1.58 8.95 -8.90
C GLY A 60 0.46 9.96 -9.11
N ARG A 61 -0.45 9.63 -9.99
CA ARG A 61 -1.65 10.40 -10.32
C ARG A 61 -2.91 9.72 -9.79
N ILE A 62 -4.00 10.46 -9.74
CA ILE A 62 -5.31 9.90 -9.44
C ILE A 62 -5.74 9.03 -10.63
N VAL A 63 -6.17 7.81 -10.35
CA VAL A 63 -6.67 6.85 -11.34
C VAL A 63 -8.06 6.40 -10.91
N ASP A 64 -9.01 6.44 -11.85
CA ASP A 64 -10.38 6.01 -11.63
C ASP A 64 -10.83 5.08 -12.76
N TRP A 65 -11.08 3.82 -12.40
CA TRP A 65 -11.59 2.79 -13.33
C TRP A 65 -13.10 2.53 -13.15
N GLY A 66 -13.80 3.43 -12.47
CA GLY A 66 -15.25 3.33 -12.31
C GLY A 66 -15.69 2.30 -11.26
N ILE A 67 -14.82 1.93 -10.31
CA ILE A 67 -15.19 1.01 -9.24
C ILE A 67 -16.06 1.74 -8.23
N THR A 68 -17.26 1.21 -7.97
CA THR A 68 -18.27 1.78 -7.06
C THR A 68 -18.47 0.96 -5.79
N ASP A 69 -17.94 -0.27 -5.72
CA ASP A 69 -18.10 -1.16 -4.56
C ASP A 69 -17.19 -0.76 -3.40
N ALA A 70 -17.77 -0.10 -2.40
CA ALA A 70 -17.08 0.30 -1.18
C ALA A 70 -16.55 -0.88 -0.33
N ASN A 71 -17.04 -2.11 -0.56
CA ASN A 71 -16.55 -3.32 0.12
C ASN A 71 -15.32 -3.91 -0.58
N ASN A 72 -14.88 -3.34 -1.70
CA ASN A 72 -13.77 -3.84 -2.50
C ASN A 72 -12.74 -2.73 -2.76
N MET A 73 -12.12 -2.26 -1.70
CA MET A 73 -11.12 -1.19 -1.77
C MET A 73 -9.86 -1.62 -2.54
N GLY A 74 -9.51 -2.91 -2.49
CA GLY A 74 -8.40 -3.45 -3.26
C GLY A 74 -8.59 -3.23 -4.77
N ALA A 75 -9.79 -3.49 -5.29
CA ALA A 75 -10.09 -3.23 -6.70
C ALA A 75 -10.08 -1.73 -7.04
N ALA A 76 -10.51 -0.87 -6.13
CA ALA A 76 -10.51 0.58 -6.35
C ALA A 76 -9.08 1.16 -6.42
N MET A 77 -8.15 0.65 -5.60
CA MET A 77 -6.79 1.18 -5.50
C MET A 77 -5.76 0.50 -6.42
N ALA A 78 -6.00 -0.76 -6.81
CA ALA A 78 -5.06 -1.53 -7.64
C ALA A 78 -4.69 -0.84 -8.97
N PRO A 79 -5.60 -0.17 -9.70
CA PRO A 79 -5.26 0.57 -10.91
C PRO A 79 -4.23 1.68 -10.68
N ALA A 80 -4.34 2.41 -9.57
CA ALA A 80 -3.40 3.47 -9.23
C ALA A 80 -2.01 2.90 -8.85
N ALA A 81 -1.98 1.78 -8.13
CA ALA A 81 -0.73 1.09 -7.82
C ALA A 81 -0.03 0.60 -9.07
N TYR A 82 -0.76 -0.05 -9.98
CA TYR A 82 -0.23 -0.51 -11.25
C TYR A 82 0.31 0.64 -12.12
N ASP A 83 -0.45 1.73 -12.27
CA ASP A 83 -0.03 2.92 -13.04
C ASP A 83 1.27 3.52 -12.47
N THR A 84 1.35 3.67 -11.14
CA THR A 84 2.50 4.27 -10.47
C THR A 84 3.74 3.37 -10.54
N LEU A 85 3.59 2.07 -10.32
CA LEU A 85 4.71 1.12 -10.42
C LEU A 85 5.26 1.05 -11.86
N ARG A 86 4.40 1.02 -12.88
CA ARG A 86 4.83 1.12 -14.29
C ARG A 86 5.59 2.42 -14.57
N ALA A 87 5.04 3.54 -14.12
CA ALA A 87 5.69 4.84 -14.28
C ALA A 87 7.05 4.87 -13.59
N HIS A 88 7.15 4.27 -12.40
CA HIS A 88 8.39 4.16 -11.66
C HIS A 88 9.45 3.37 -12.44
N PHE A 89 9.14 2.15 -12.87
CA PHE A 89 10.07 1.31 -13.63
C PHE A 89 10.52 1.97 -14.92
N THR A 90 9.59 2.59 -15.64
CA THR A 90 9.93 3.32 -16.88
C THR A 90 10.84 4.52 -16.63
N ALA A 91 10.54 5.34 -15.61
CA ALA A 91 11.27 6.58 -15.34
C ALA A 91 12.67 6.34 -14.75
N THR A 92 12.84 5.23 -14.01
CA THR A 92 14.12 4.88 -13.38
C THR A 92 14.93 3.87 -14.20
N ALA A 93 14.38 3.39 -15.33
CA ALA A 93 14.96 2.32 -16.14
C ALA A 93 15.31 1.08 -15.29
N THR A 94 14.39 0.69 -14.38
CA THR A 94 14.50 -0.49 -13.52
C THR A 94 13.38 -1.46 -13.84
N ASP A 95 13.58 -2.71 -13.39
CA ASP A 95 12.61 -3.80 -13.46
C ASP A 95 12.24 -4.28 -12.04
N PRO A 96 11.16 -5.06 -11.86
CA PRO A 96 10.84 -5.63 -10.55
C PRO A 96 11.99 -6.43 -9.93
N GLU A 97 12.81 -7.10 -10.75
CA GLU A 97 13.95 -7.91 -10.30
C GLU A 97 15.11 -7.08 -9.69
N ASP A 98 15.12 -5.76 -9.92
CA ASP A 98 16.08 -4.84 -9.31
C ASP A 98 15.80 -4.57 -7.83
N TYR A 99 14.66 -5.00 -7.33
CA TYR A 99 14.25 -4.85 -5.94
C TYR A 99 14.18 -6.21 -5.24
N ASP A 100 14.71 -6.29 -4.03
CA ASP A 100 14.56 -7.50 -3.20
C ASP A 100 13.11 -7.65 -2.70
N LEU A 101 12.40 -6.52 -2.55
CA LEU A 101 11.01 -6.51 -2.15
C LEU A 101 10.27 -5.27 -2.68
N ILE A 102 9.09 -5.49 -3.24
CA ILE A 102 8.13 -4.45 -3.65
C ILE A 102 6.92 -4.59 -2.74
N VAL A 103 6.47 -3.49 -2.12
CA VAL A 103 5.39 -3.55 -1.13
C VAL A 103 4.41 -2.42 -1.36
N THR A 104 3.15 -2.77 -1.57
CA THR A 104 2.03 -1.80 -1.57
C THR A 104 1.50 -1.55 -0.16
N GLY A 105 0.67 -0.51 -0.01
CA GLY A 105 0.25 -0.01 1.30
C GLY A 105 -0.83 -0.85 1.97
N ASP A 106 -1.98 -0.96 1.33
CA ASP A 106 -3.17 -1.58 1.90
C ASP A 106 -4.15 -2.06 0.82
N LEU A 107 -3.62 -2.59 -0.28
CA LEU A 107 -4.42 -3.24 -1.33
C LEU A 107 -5.12 -4.51 -0.83
N GLY A 108 -4.52 -5.17 0.14
CA GLY A 108 -4.96 -6.47 0.60
C GLY A 108 -4.85 -7.58 -0.46
N LEU A 109 -5.42 -8.73 -0.16
CA LEU A 109 -5.26 -9.94 -0.99
C LEU A 109 -5.74 -9.72 -2.43
N LEU A 110 -6.96 -9.22 -2.59
CA LEU A 110 -7.54 -9.06 -3.92
C LEU A 110 -6.82 -7.97 -4.73
N GLY A 111 -6.52 -6.82 -4.13
CA GLY A 111 -5.83 -5.75 -4.84
C GLY A 111 -4.41 -6.14 -5.23
N GLN A 112 -3.70 -6.89 -4.37
CA GLN A 112 -2.39 -7.45 -4.70
C GLN A 112 -2.49 -8.42 -5.89
N GLN A 113 -3.50 -9.29 -5.92
CA GLN A 113 -3.74 -10.21 -7.04
C GLN A 113 -4.02 -9.44 -8.35
N ILE A 114 -4.87 -8.40 -8.30
CA ILE A 114 -5.19 -7.57 -9.47
C ILE A 114 -3.92 -6.93 -10.04
N VAL A 115 -3.08 -6.32 -9.20
CA VAL A 115 -1.81 -5.71 -9.65
C VAL A 115 -0.91 -6.78 -10.29
N THR A 116 -0.78 -7.94 -9.65
CA THR A 116 0.02 -9.06 -10.19
C THR A 116 -0.49 -9.51 -11.57
N ASP A 117 -1.81 -9.61 -11.75
CA ASP A 117 -2.42 -10.03 -13.00
C ASP A 117 -2.26 -8.97 -14.11
N LEU A 118 -2.35 -7.67 -13.76
CA LEU A 118 -2.11 -6.58 -14.70
C LEU A 118 -0.67 -6.58 -15.21
N PHE A 119 0.31 -6.74 -14.32
CA PHE A 119 1.72 -6.87 -14.72
C PHE A 119 1.97 -8.13 -15.54
N ARG A 120 1.31 -9.25 -15.22
CA ARG A 120 1.40 -10.47 -16.04
C ARG A 120 0.87 -10.27 -17.46
N GLN A 121 -0.18 -9.47 -17.66
CA GLN A 121 -0.67 -9.11 -18.99
C GLN A 121 0.36 -8.27 -19.77
N ASP A 122 1.16 -7.48 -19.10
CA ASP A 122 2.30 -6.77 -19.70
C ASP A 122 3.55 -7.68 -19.92
N GLY A 123 3.48 -8.96 -19.54
CA GLY A 123 4.60 -9.88 -19.62
C GLY A 123 5.61 -9.79 -18.47
N VAL A 124 5.26 -9.12 -17.37
CA VAL A 124 6.12 -8.89 -16.20
C VAL A 124 5.69 -9.78 -15.04
N ASP A 125 6.62 -10.53 -14.45
CA ASP A 125 6.37 -11.39 -13.30
C ASP A 125 6.67 -10.66 -11.98
N MET A 126 5.61 -10.36 -11.23
CA MET A 126 5.68 -9.74 -9.90
C MET A 126 5.62 -10.76 -8.75
N THR A 127 5.45 -12.05 -9.03
CA THR A 127 5.11 -13.04 -7.98
C THR A 127 6.24 -13.34 -7.00
N LYS A 128 7.49 -13.09 -7.38
CA LYS A 128 8.67 -13.48 -6.61
C LYS A 128 8.93 -12.59 -5.39
N ASN A 129 8.69 -11.29 -5.53
CA ASN A 129 9.14 -10.27 -4.57
C ASN A 129 8.12 -9.17 -4.31
N TYR A 130 6.85 -9.39 -4.67
CA TYR A 130 5.76 -8.44 -4.46
C TYR A 130 4.82 -8.89 -3.35
N THR A 131 4.51 -7.99 -2.43
CA THR A 131 3.54 -8.19 -1.35
C THR A 131 2.82 -6.89 -1.00
N ASP A 132 1.99 -6.93 0.04
CA ASP A 132 1.19 -5.80 0.51
C ASP A 132 1.25 -5.69 2.04
N CYS A 133 1.28 -4.47 2.58
CA CYS A 133 1.33 -4.27 4.03
C CYS A 133 0.10 -4.84 4.75
N GLY A 134 -1.07 -4.81 4.11
CA GLY A 134 -2.29 -5.42 4.65
C GLY A 134 -2.18 -6.93 4.84
N LEU A 135 -1.37 -7.59 4.03
CA LEU A 135 -1.08 -9.03 4.15
C LEU A 135 0.01 -9.33 5.19
N LEU A 136 0.92 -8.39 5.40
CA LEU A 136 2.01 -8.53 6.36
C LEU A 136 1.60 -8.23 7.81
N LEU A 137 0.57 -7.39 8.00
CA LEU A 137 0.17 -6.91 9.33
C LEU A 137 -0.59 -7.97 10.13
N TYR A 138 -1.43 -8.76 9.46
CA TYR A 138 -2.32 -9.72 10.09
C TYR A 138 -2.09 -11.14 9.56
N HIS A 139 -2.38 -12.12 10.41
CA HIS A 139 -2.51 -13.50 9.97
C HIS A 139 -3.95 -13.75 9.49
N LEU A 140 -4.16 -13.72 8.17
CA LEU A 140 -5.48 -13.65 7.55
C LEU A 140 -6.46 -14.71 8.08
N GLU A 141 -6.06 -15.96 8.11
CA GLU A 141 -6.92 -17.07 8.54
C GLU A 141 -7.15 -17.08 10.06
N LYS A 142 -6.08 -17.02 10.87
CA LYS A 142 -6.19 -17.13 12.33
C LYS A 142 -6.92 -15.96 12.97
N GLN A 143 -6.86 -14.78 12.35
CA GLN A 143 -7.48 -13.57 12.84
C GLN A 143 -8.75 -13.19 12.06
N ASP A 144 -9.17 -14.04 11.11
CA ASP A 144 -10.36 -13.83 10.29
C ASP A 144 -10.36 -12.43 9.60
N MET A 145 -9.23 -12.09 8.99
CA MET A 145 -9.01 -10.76 8.40
C MET A 145 -9.46 -10.64 6.93
N HIS A 146 -10.02 -11.71 6.35
CA HIS A 146 -10.46 -11.78 4.95
C HIS A 146 -9.39 -11.27 3.97
N ALA A 147 -9.55 -10.06 3.42
CA ALA A 147 -8.58 -9.50 2.47
C ALA A 147 -7.38 -8.79 3.12
N GLY A 148 -7.34 -8.71 4.45
CA GLY A 148 -6.19 -8.17 5.17
C GLY A 148 -6.41 -6.83 5.85
N GLY A 149 -5.32 -6.17 6.21
CA GLY A 149 -5.33 -4.85 6.82
C GLY A 149 -5.58 -3.73 5.84
N SER A 150 -6.02 -2.58 6.35
CA SER A 150 -6.28 -1.36 5.60
C SER A 150 -5.93 -0.13 6.43
N GLY A 151 -5.86 1.00 5.76
CA GLY A 151 -5.63 2.32 6.35
C GLY A 151 -4.17 2.75 6.37
N CYS A 152 -3.95 4.05 6.44
CA CYS A 152 -2.60 4.62 6.43
C CYS A 152 -1.75 4.18 7.63
N GLY A 153 -2.37 3.86 8.78
CA GLY A 153 -1.68 3.27 9.93
C GLY A 153 -1.18 1.84 9.66
N CYS A 154 -1.87 1.07 8.81
CA CYS A 154 -1.42 -0.26 8.39
C CYS A 154 -0.06 -0.18 7.69
N SER A 155 0.03 0.58 6.60
CA SER A 155 1.27 0.74 5.84
C SER A 155 2.37 1.40 6.68
N ALA A 156 2.04 2.38 7.52
CA ALA A 156 3.01 3.05 8.38
C ALA A 156 3.60 2.12 9.45
N ALA A 157 2.78 1.30 10.09
CA ALA A 157 3.24 0.34 11.10
C ALA A 157 4.14 -0.73 10.50
N VAL A 158 3.74 -1.30 9.35
CA VAL A 158 4.56 -2.29 8.63
C VAL A 158 5.86 -1.67 8.12
N PHE A 159 5.79 -0.47 7.54
CA PHE A 159 6.98 0.21 7.04
C PHE A 159 8.00 0.43 8.16
N ASN A 160 7.60 1.07 9.27
CA ASN A 160 8.52 1.42 10.35
C ASN A 160 8.94 0.22 11.20
N GLY A 161 8.02 -0.71 11.48
CA GLY A 161 8.28 -1.84 12.37
C GLY A 161 8.98 -3.01 11.70
N TYR A 162 8.73 -3.23 10.42
CA TYR A 162 9.20 -4.42 9.71
C TYR A 162 10.12 -4.10 8.52
N LEU A 163 9.67 -3.24 7.59
CA LEU A 163 10.40 -3.00 6.35
C LEU A 163 11.69 -2.19 6.60
N LEU A 164 11.58 -1.07 7.28
CA LEU A 164 12.74 -0.22 7.60
C LEU A 164 13.76 -0.94 8.49
N ARG A 165 13.25 -1.75 9.42
CA ARG A 165 14.09 -2.61 10.24
C ARG A 165 14.82 -3.65 9.40
N GLY A 166 14.13 -4.30 8.46
CA GLY A 166 14.74 -5.30 7.57
C GLY A 166 15.83 -4.72 6.67
N LEU A 167 15.67 -3.49 6.19
CA LEU A 167 16.74 -2.76 5.47
C LEU A 167 17.96 -2.52 6.37
N ARG A 168 17.75 -2.08 7.63
CA ARG A 168 18.85 -1.86 8.59
C ARG A 168 19.58 -3.12 9.01
N GLU A 169 18.87 -4.23 9.09
CA GLU A 169 19.41 -5.54 9.42
C GLU A 169 20.04 -6.25 8.20
N GLY A 170 19.98 -5.64 7.01
CA GLY A 170 20.52 -6.21 5.77
C GLY A 170 19.71 -7.37 5.20
N ARG A 171 18.45 -7.54 5.61
CA ARG A 171 17.53 -8.54 5.07
C ARG A 171 17.20 -8.23 3.61
N TRP A 172 17.07 -6.95 3.28
CA TRP A 172 16.93 -6.42 1.94
C TRP A 172 17.98 -5.34 1.69
N LYS A 173 18.44 -5.23 0.46
CA LYS A 173 19.33 -4.18 -0.01
C LYS A 173 18.56 -3.05 -0.67
N ARG A 174 17.56 -3.41 -1.49
CA ARG A 174 16.70 -2.47 -2.24
C ARG A 174 15.22 -2.82 -2.03
N LEU A 175 14.43 -1.83 -1.70
CA LEU A 175 13.01 -1.97 -1.43
C LEU A 175 12.24 -0.87 -2.17
N LEU A 176 11.14 -1.25 -2.85
CA LEU A 176 10.20 -0.30 -3.43
C LEU A 176 8.92 -0.30 -2.59
N PHE A 177 8.65 0.81 -1.92
CA PHE A 177 7.47 1.00 -1.10
C PHE A 177 6.47 1.88 -1.85
N ALA A 178 5.28 1.35 -2.12
CA ALA A 178 4.25 1.98 -2.93
C ALA A 178 2.91 2.08 -2.17
N PRO A 179 2.80 2.97 -1.16
CA PRO A 179 1.57 3.15 -0.40
C PRO A 179 0.44 3.67 -1.27
N THR A 180 -0.74 3.14 -1.01
CA THR A 180 -1.97 3.40 -1.75
C THR A 180 -2.97 4.19 -0.92
N GLY A 181 -3.92 4.82 -1.58
CA GLY A 181 -5.04 5.50 -0.98
C GLY A 181 -6.22 5.56 -1.94
N ALA A 182 -7.40 5.78 -1.40
CA ALA A 182 -8.61 5.99 -2.19
C ALA A 182 -9.50 7.05 -1.56
N LEU A 183 -10.22 7.78 -2.39
CA LEU A 183 -11.24 8.70 -1.93
C LEU A 183 -12.54 7.94 -1.70
N LEU A 184 -12.73 7.51 -0.47
CA LEU A 184 -13.98 6.87 -0.02
C LEU A 184 -14.69 7.81 0.94
N SER A 185 -15.90 8.26 0.57
CA SER A 185 -16.78 9.00 1.45
C SER A 185 -18.18 8.39 1.48
N PRO A 186 -18.89 8.45 2.62
CA PRO A 186 -20.28 7.99 2.67
C PRO A 186 -21.16 8.68 1.61
N THR A 187 -20.98 9.99 1.42
CA THR A 187 -21.78 10.77 0.49
C THR A 187 -21.62 10.28 -0.95
N SER A 188 -20.39 10.20 -1.46
CA SER A 188 -20.13 9.74 -2.83
C SER A 188 -20.54 8.29 -3.04
N SER A 189 -20.25 7.40 -2.06
CA SER A 189 -20.62 5.98 -2.15
C SER A 189 -22.14 5.78 -2.19
N PHE A 190 -22.91 6.50 -1.38
CA PHE A 190 -24.38 6.39 -1.39
C PHE A 190 -25.02 7.03 -2.61
N GLN A 191 -24.32 7.92 -3.31
CA GLN A 191 -24.73 8.48 -4.60
C GLN A 191 -24.33 7.61 -5.80
N GLY A 192 -23.63 6.50 -5.57
CA GLY A 192 -23.19 5.58 -6.62
C GLY A 192 -21.99 6.08 -7.42
N GLU A 193 -21.28 7.08 -6.90
CA GLU A 193 -20.05 7.59 -7.52
C GLU A 193 -18.90 6.56 -7.42
N SER A 194 -17.98 6.63 -8.36
CA SER A 194 -16.78 5.81 -8.36
C SER A 194 -15.80 6.20 -7.24
N ILE A 195 -14.88 5.30 -6.94
CA ILE A 195 -13.87 5.45 -5.89
C ILE A 195 -12.49 5.63 -6.56
N PRO A 196 -12.02 6.85 -6.80
CA PRO A 196 -10.71 7.09 -7.37
C PRO A 196 -9.60 6.69 -6.40
N GLY A 197 -8.54 6.07 -6.95
CA GLY A 197 -7.35 5.67 -6.20
C GLY A 197 -6.14 6.54 -6.51
N ILE A 198 -5.17 6.52 -5.62
CA ILE A 198 -3.85 7.11 -5.78
C ILE A 198 -2.78 6.20 -5.20
N CYS A 199 -1.59 6.24 -5.77
CA CYS A 199 -0.40 5.58 -5.24
C CYS A 199 0.81 6.48 -5.47
N HIS A 200 1.75 6.48 -4.53
CA HIS A 200 3.07 7.06 -4.72
C HIS A 200 4.11 5.98 -4.47
N ALA A 201 5.29 6.07 -5.09
CA ALA A 201 6.34 5.08 -4.88
C ALA A 201 7.62 5.73 -4.38
N VAL A 202 8.27 5.06 -3.42
CA VAL A 202 9.54 5.45 -2.83
C VAL A 202 10.49 4.26 -2.88
N ALA A 203 11.57 4.39 -3.62
CA ALA A 203 12.64 3.42 -3.64
C ALA A 203 13.64 3.71 -2.52
N LEU A 204 14.00 2.66 -1.78
CA LEU A 204 14.93 2.72 -0.66
C LEU A 204 16.10 1.76 -0.89
N SER A 205 17.29 2.19 -0.46
CA SER A 205 18.49 1.36 -0.44
C SER A 205 19.06 1.29 0.98
N ALA A 206 19.52 0.10 1.39
CA ALA A 206 20.22 -0.08 2.66
C ALA A 206 21.57 0.64 2.69
N ALA A 207 22.23 0.75 1.54
CA ALA A 207 23.52 1.41 1.39
C ALA A 207 23.38 2.68 0.52
N LYS A 208 24.27 3.64 0.72
CA LYS A 208 24.36 4.80 -0.15
C LYS A 208 24.81 4.34 -1.54
N GLU A 209 23.90 4.46 -2.52
CA GLU A 209 24.27 4.23 -3.90
C GLU A 209 25.23 5.34 -4.32
N GLY A 210 26.31 5.00 -5.01
CA GLY A 210 27.30 5.98 -5.44
C GLY A 210 26.65 7.04 -6.35
N VAL A 211 26.84 8.30 -5.98
CA VAL A 211 26.54 9.44 -6.84
C VAL A 211 27.66 9.54 -7.87
#